data_a58f0af4e060aab96bcc64005cab84d4
#
_entry.id   a58f0af4e060aab96bcc64005cab84d4
#
_cell.length_a   1.000
_cell.length_b   1.000
_cell.length_c   1.000
_cell.angle_alpha   90.00
_cell.angle_beta   90.00
_cell.angle_gamma   90.00
#
_symmetry.space_group_name_H-M   'P 1'
#
loop_
_entity.id
_entity.type
_entity.pdbx_description
1 polymer ?
#
loop_
_entity_poly.entity_id
_entity_poly.type
_entity_poly.pdbx_seq_one_letter_code
_entity_poly.pdbx_strand_id
1 'polypeptide(L)'
;MRVTLTQAAALLLVLAGLVASATTTPLLASAETAAHSGSPVLIYIYSPECGACRQFDREVGPIFNKTAESLALPLERVLIDDWQANQHQLIECASAEVIGTPTFLQIRDCQELDRITGYSD
;
A
#
# COMPACT_ATOMS: atom_id res chain seq x y z
N MET A 1 76.32 -10.31 12.37
CA MET A 1 74.86 -10.39 12.12
C MET A 1 74.62 -10.15 10.66
N ARG A 2 74.33 -11.19 9.94
CA ARG A 2 74.00 -11.10 8.51
C ARG A 2 72.48 -11.26 8.39
N VAL A 3 71.81 -10.16 8.24
CA VAL A 3 70.37 -10.19 7.87
C VAL A 3 70.30 -10.41 6.36
N THR A 4 69.90 -11.56 5.99
CA THR A 4 69.84 -11.99 4.61
C THR A 4 68.70 -11.24 3.90
N LEU A 5 69.00 -10.68 2.73
CA LEU A 5 68.14 -9.90 1.86
C LEU A 5 66.90 -10.65 1.32
N THR A 6 66.65 -11.86 1.77
CA THR A 6 65.60 -12.71 1.24
C THR A 6 64.24 -12.52 1.93
N GLN A 7 64.15 -11.74 2.99
CA GLN A 7 62.84 -11.50 3.66
C GLN A 7 62.12 -10.24 3.20
N ALA A 8 62.77 -9.37 2.44
CA ALA A 8 62.15 -8.14 1.95
C ALA A 8 61.26 -8.35 0.70
N ALA A 9 61.43 -9.45 -0.01
CA ALA A 9 60.67 -9.73 -1.24
C ALA A 9 59.31 -10.39 -0.98
N ALA A 10 59.12 -10.99 0.19
CA ALA A 10 57.86 -11.67 0.53
C ALA A 10 56.76 -10.74 1.06
N LEU A 11 57.13 -9.53 1.52
CA LEU A 11 56.16 -8.61 2.06
C LEU A 11 55.45 -7.72 1.02
N LEU A 12 56.02 -7.62 -0.17
CA LEU A 12 55.45 -6.78 -1.23
C LEU A 12 54.39 -7.47 -2.09
N LEU A 13 54.27 -8.80 -2.00
CA LEU A 13 53.26 -9.58 -2.73
C LEU A 13 51.94 -9.77 -2.00
N VAL A 14 51.88 -9.42 -0.71
CA VAL A 14 50.65 -9.54 0.10
C VAL A 14 49.80 -8.30 0.04
N LEU A 15 50.34 -7.17 -0.39
CA LEU A 15 49.63 -5.91 -0.48
C LEU A 15 48.92 -5.65 -1.81
N ALA A 16 49.10 -6.49 -2.80
CA ALA A 16 48.47 -6.34 -4.11
C ALA A 16 47.16 -7.13 -4.26
N GLY A 17 46.73 -7.87 -3.22
CA GLY A 17 45.56 -8.74 -3.27
C GLY A 17 44.31 -8.19 -2.62
N LEU A 18 44.28 -6.96 -2.15
CA LEU A 18 43.16 -6.44 -1.32
C LEU A 18 42.40 -5.28 -1.98
N VAL A 19 42.32 -5.22 -3.28
CA VAL A 19 41.50 -4.21 -3.97
C VAL A 19 40.55 -4.87 -4.94
N ALA A 20 39.69 -5.71 -4.41
CA ALA A 20 38.49 -6.14 -5.13
C ALA A 20 37.37 -6.47 -4.14
N SER A 21 37.11 -5.57 -3.23
CA SER A 21 35.79 -5.52 -2.65
C SER A 21 34.99 -4.60 -3.54
N ALA A 22 34.47 -5.16 -4.60
CA ALA A 22 33.38 -4.57 -5.31
C ALA A 22 32.28 -4.32 -4.29
N THR A 23 32.12 -3.07 -3.93
CA THR A 23 30.94 -2.59 -3.24
C THR A 23 29.76 -2.90 -4.13
N THR A 24 29.15 -4.02 -3.90
CA THR A 24 27.82 -4.29 -4.37
C THR A 24 26.94 -3.31 -3.66
N THR A 25 26.74 -2.18 -4.26
CA THR A 25 25.70 -1.24 -3.84
C THR A 25 24.40 -1.99 -3.88
N PRO A 26 23.65 -2.06 -2.78
CA PRO A 26 22.28 -2.56 -2.81
C PRO A 26 21.42 -1.48 -3.48
N LEU A 27 21.37 -1.47 -4.80
CA LEU A 27 20.41 -0.69 -5.58
C LEU A 27 19.01 -1.27 -5.48
N LEU A 28 18.81 -2.30 -4.65
CA LEU A 28 17.52 -2.98 -4.48
C LEU A 28 16.64 -2.33 -3.43
N ALA A 29 17.16 -1.44 -2.57
CA ALA A 29 16.35 -0.79 -1.55
C ALA A 29 15.44 0.33 -2.09
N SER A 30 15.72 0.85 -3.29
CA SER A 30 14.92 1.92 -3.88
C SER A 30 13.74 1.41 -4.72
N ALA A 31 13.72 0.14 -5.08
CA ALA A 31 12.64 -0.44 -5.88
C ALA A 31 11.44 -0.86 -5.03
N GLU A 32 11.65 -1.21 -3.76
CA GLU A 32 10.56 -1.60 -2.87
C GLU A 32 9.73 -0.41 -2.39
N THR A 33 10.34 0.76 -2.27
CA THR A 33 9.60 1.96 -1.83
C THR A 33 8.72 2.54 -2.94
N ALA A 34 9.02 2.28 -4.21
CA ALA A 34 8.20 2.70 -5.34
C ALA A 34 7.04 1.75 -5.64
N ALA A 35 7.10 0.50 -5.16
CA ALA A 35 6.07 -0.50 -5.39
C ALA A 35 4.83 -0.36 -4.48
N HIS A 36 4.85 0.54 -3.50
CA HIS A 36 3.76 0.75 -2.55
C HIS A 36 2.97 2.04 -2.76
N SER A 37 3.17 2.73 -3.87
CA SER A 37 2.21 3.74 -4.33
C SER A 37 0.99 3.02 -4.89
N GLY A 38 0.18 2.45 -3.99
CA GLY A 38 -1.02 1.71 -4.34
C GLY A 38 -2.01 2.62 -5.06
N SER A 39 -2.71 2.06 -6.03
CA SER A 39 -3.89 2.73 -6.59
C SER A 39 -4.90 2.99 -5.46
N PRO A 40 -5.57 4.14 -5.45
CA PRO A 40 -6.60 4.38 -4.46
C PRO A 40 -7.74 3.38 -4.63
N VAL A 41 -8.41 3.05 -3.55
CA VAL A 41 -9.62 2.22 -3.52
C VAL A 41 -10.75 3.00 -2.86
N LEU A 42 -11.97 2.83 -3.36
CA LEU A 42 -13.17 3.35 -2.75
C LEU A 42 -13.88 2.23 -1.99
N ILE A 43 -13.86 2.29 -0.67
CA ILE A 43 -14.56 1.34 0.18
C ILE A 43 -15.99 1.83 0.38
N TYR A 44 -16.95 1.03 -0.03
CA TYR A 44 -18.38 1.25 0.20
C TYR A 44 -18.87 0.36 1.34
N ILE A 45 -19.08 0.96 2.49
CA ILE A 45 -19.57 0.28 3.69
C ILE A 45 -21.09 0.40 3.72
N TYR A 46 -21.77 -0.73 3.69
CA TYR A 46 -23.20 -0.83 3.53
C TYR A 46 -23.87 -1.81 4.50
N SER A 47 -25.20 -1.69 4.60
CA SER A 47 -26.04 -2.68 5.26
C SER A 47 -27.23 -3.02 4.36
N PRO A 48 -27.69 -4.28 4.31
CA PRO A 48 -28.88 -4.68 3.56
C PRO A 48 -30.15 -3.94 3.97
N GLU A 49 -30.26 -3.54 5.24
CA GLU A 49 -31.42 -2.83 5.81
C GLU A 49 -31.39 -1.33 5.51
N CYS A 50 -30.27 -0.80 5.06
CA CYS A 50 -30.06 0.61 4.80
C CYS A 50 -30.79 1.04 3.52
N GLY A 51 -31.77 1.93 3.64
CA GLY A 51 -32.56 2.44 2.51
C GLY A 51 -31.71 3.24 1.52
N ALA A 52 -30.84 4.12 2.02
CA ALA A 52 -29.93 4.91 1.19
C ALA A 52 -28.90 4.04 0.47
N CYS A 53 -28.46 2.93 1.08
CA CYS A 53 -27.60 1.96 0.43
C CYS A 53 -28.30 1.30 -0.77
N ARG A 54 -29.55 0.87 -0.59
CA ARG A 54 -30.35 0.31 -1.68
C ARG A 54 -30.60 1.32 -2.79
N GLN A 55 -30.73 2.61 -2.45
CA GLN A 55 -30.87 3.66 -3.45
C GLN A 55 -29.58 3.80 -4.26
N PHE A 56 -28.45 3.94 -3.63
CA PHE A 56 -27.14 3.95 -4.29
C PHE A 56 -26.94 2.73 -5.20
N ASP A 57 -27.28 1.54 -4.69
CA ASP A 57 -27.15 0.28 -5.43
C ASP A 57 -28.01 0.21 -6.70
N ARG A 58 -29.14 0.90 -6.73
CA ARG A 58 -29.98 0.99 -7.93
C ARG A 58 -29.52 2.05 -8.90
N GLU A 59 -29.07 3.19 -8.41
CA GLU A 59 -28.82 4.38 -9.22
C GLU A 59 -27.38 4.47 -9.72
N VAL A 60 -26.43 4.15 -8.86
CA VAL A 60 -25.00 4.33 -9.12
C VAL A 60 -24.28 2.99 -9.33
N GLY A 61 -24.57 1.99 -8.52
CA GLY A 61 -23.86 0.72 -8.52
C GLY A 61 -23.72 0.05 -9.89
N PRO A 62 -24.80 -0.05 -10.71
CA PRO A 62 -24.73 -0.69 -12.03
C PRO A 62 -23.93 0.11 -13.07
N ILE A 63 -23.78 1.41 -12.85
CA ILE A 63 -23.14 2.34 -13.79
C ILE A 63 -21.68 2.53 -13.43
N PHE A 64 -21.36 2.66 -12.16
CA PHE A 64 -20.01 3.00 -11.66
C PHE A 64 -18.93 2.09 -12.26
N ASN A 65 -19.12 0.78 -12.23
CA ASN A 65 -18.15 -0.19 -12.74
C ASN A 65 -17.90 -0.10 -14.26
N LYS A 66 -18.71 0.68 -14.98
CA LYS A 66 -18.59 0.91 -16.42
C LYS A 66 -17.93 2.24 -16.75
N THR A 67 -17.59 3.03 -15.75
CA THR A 67 -16.99 4.34 -15.93
C THR A 67 -15.47 4.27 -15.95
N ALA A 68 -14.84 5.29 -16.52
CA ALA A 68 -13.37 5.41 -16.48
C ALA A 68 -12.85 5.63 -15.06
N GLU A 69 -13.65 6.25 -14.20
CA GLU A 69 -13.34 6.52 -12.81
C GLU A 69 -13.16 5.24 -12.01
N SER A 70 -13.96 4.19 -12.31
CA SER A 70 -13.85 2.90 -11.63
C SER A 70 -12.51 2.18 -11.90
N LEU A 71 -11.84 2.50 -13.01
CA LEU A 71 -10.51 1.98 -13.30
C LEU A 71 -9.44 2.65 -12.44
N ALA A 72 -9.61 3.93 -12.17
CA ALA A 72 -8.68 4.71 -11.33
C ALA A 72 -8.99 4.58 -9.84
N LEU A 73 -10.25 4.32 -9.49
CA LEU A 73 -10.77 4.22 -8.13
C LEU A 73 -11.75 3.04 -8.03
N PRO A 74 -11.25 1.80 -7.98
CA PRO A 74 -12.11 0.61 -7.86
C PRO A 74 -12.99 0.67 -6.62
N LEU A 75 -14.25 0.25 -6.76
CA LEU A 75 -15.21 0.18 -5.66
C LEU A 75 -15.14 -1.21 -5.01
N GLU A 76 -14.86 -1.25 -3.73
CA GLU A 76 -14.92 -2.43 -2.89
C GLU A 76 -16.09 -2.33 -1.89
N ARG A 77 -16.93 -3.35 -1.86
CA ARG A 77 -18.14 -3.38 -1.01
C ARG A 77 -17.85 -4.16 0.26
N VAL A 78 -18.18 -3.57 1.40
CA VAL A 78 -17.94 -4.18 2.72
C VAL A 78 -19.20 -4.05 3.57
N LEU A 79 -19.67 -5.15 4.17
CA LEU A 79 -20.73 -5.09 5.17
C LEU A 79 -20.26 -4.32 6.41
N ILE A 80 -21.14 -3.52 6.98
CA ILE A 80 -20.81 -2.77 8.20
C ILE A 80 -20.45 -3.71 9.36
N ASP A 81 -21.09 -4.86 9.44
CA ASP A 81 -20.82 -5.84 10.49
C ASP A 81 -19.40 -6.40 10.36
N ASP A 82 -18.95 -6.72 9.13
CA ASP A 82 -17.59 -7.20 8.86
C ASP A 82 -16.56 -6.10 9.15
N TRP A 83 -16.88 -4.86 8.80
CA TRP A 83 -16.06 -3.71 9.11
C TRP A 83 -15.89 -3.53 10.62
N GLN A 84 -16.99 -3.50 11.36
CA GLN A 84 -16.98 -3.33 12.82
C GLN A 84 -16.37 -4.51 13.57
N ALA A 85 -16.43 -5.72 13.00
CA ALA A 85 -15.77 -6.91 13.53
C ALA A 85 -14.25 -6.96 13.24
N ASN A 86 -13.66 -5.92 12.67
CA ASN A 86 -12.25 -5.88 12.26
C ASN A 86 -11.87 -6.99 11.26
N GLN A 87 -12.79 -7.37 10.39
CA GLN A 87 -12.58 -8.43 9.40
C GLN A 87 -12.07 -7.91 8.05
N HIS A 88 -11.92 -6.59 7.93
CA HIS A 88 -11.42 -5.97 6.71
C HIS A 88 -10.00 -5.43 6.88
N GLN A 89 -9.12 -5.74 5.92
CA GLN A 89 -7.69 -5.41 6.00
C GLN A 89 -7.39 -3.90 6.05
N LEU A 90 -8.30 -3.05 5.55
CA LEU A 90 -8.12 -1.59 5.49
C LEU A 90 -8.76 -0.85 6.66
N ILE A 91 -9.29 -1.54 7.65
CA ILE A 91 -9.97 -0.88 8.77
C ILE A 91 -9.03 0.04 9.56
N GLU A 92 -7.79 -0.38 9.73
CA GLU A 92 -6.76 0.39 10.43
C GLU A 92 -6.30 1.64 9.66
N CYS A 93 -6.66 1.70 8.37
CA CYS A 93 -6.35 2.84 7.51
C CYS A 93 -7.41 3.95 7.58
N ALA A 94 -8.55 3.68 8.22
CA ALA A 94 -9.59 4.66 8.42
C ALA A 94 -9.19 5.66 9.50
N SER A 95 -9.43 6.94 9.26
CA SER A 95 -9.07 8.03 10.18
C SER A 95 -9.96 8.11 11.42
N ALA A 96 -11.15 7.51 11.34
CA ALA A 96 -12.14 7.50 12.42
C ALA A 96 -13.07 6.29 12.26
N GLU A 97 -13.78 5.96 13.34
CA GLU A 97 -14.80 4.92 13.35
C GLU A 97 -15.90 5.19 12.29
N VAL A 98 -16.39 4.10 11.69
CA VAL A 98 -17.57 4.13 10.81
C VAL A 98 -18.81 3.76 11.63
N ILE A 99 -19.67 4.73 11.81
CA ILE A 99 -20.86 4.61 12.69
C ILE A 99 -22.16 4.43 11.94
N GLY A 100 -22.19 4.54 10.63
CA GLY A 100 -23.41 4.47 9.84
C GLY A 100 -23.20 4.09 8.39
N THR A 101 -24.32 3.82 7.70
CA THR A 101 -24.32 3.40 6.30
C THR A 101 -25.27 4.25 5.46
N PRO A 102 -24.97 4.45 4.17
CA PRO A 102 -23.71 4.14 3.54
C PRO A 102 -22.58 5.04 4.02
N THR A 103 -21.37 4.50 4.08
CA THR A 103 -20.15 5.31 4.22
C THR A 103 -19.19 4.91 3.11
N PHE A 104 -18.61 5.90 2.47
CA PHE A 104 -17.62 5.73 1.41
C PHE A 104 -16.29 6.28 1.89
N LEU A 105 -15.25 5.45 1.87
CA LEU A 105 -13.88 5.83 2.24
C LEU A 105 -12.98 5.73 1.02
N GLN A 106 -12.32 6.80 0.66
CA GLN A 106 -11.24 6.76 -0.31
C GLN A 106 -9.92 6.53 0.42
N ILE A 107 -9.31 5.37 0.18
CA ILE A 107 -8.06 4.97 0.86
C ILE A 107 -6.96 4.75 -0.19
N ARG A 108 -5.77 5.27 0.09
CA ARG A 108 -4.55 5.01 -0.66
C ARG A 108 -3.36 4.95 0.30
N ASP A 109 -2.49 3.95 0.11
CA ASP A 109 -1.28 3.77 0.92
C ASP A 109 -1.57 3.73 2.44
N CYS A 110 -2.66 3.06 2.82
CA CYS A 110 -3.18 3.00 4.19
C CYS A 110 -3.43 4.40 4.79
N GLN A 111 -3.90 5.31 3.99
CA GLN A 111 -4.32 6.64 4.41
C GLN A 111 -5.70 6.95 3.86
N GLU A 112 -6.63 7.33 4.71
CA GLU A 112 -7.92 7.87 4.30
C GLU A 112 -7.72 9.26 3.71
N LEU A 113 -8.09 9.40 2.43
CA LEU A 113 -7.97 10.65 1.69
C LEU A 113 -9.26 11.47 1.75
N ASP A 114 -10.40 10.78 1.77
CA ASP A 114 -11.72 11.41 1.78
C ASP A 114 -12.77 10.46 2.36
N ARG A 115 -13.88 11.04 2.83
CA ARG A 115 -15.01 10.32 3.43
C ARG A 115 -16.31 10.98 3.06
N ILE A 116 -17.27 10.18 2.62
CA ILE A 116 -18.67 10.58 2.42
C ILE A 116 -19.52 9.68 3.30
N THR A 117 -20.37 10.29 4.12
CA THR A 117 -21.35 9.57 4.94
C THR A 117 -22.75 9.91 4.47
N GLY A 118 -23.54 8.88 4.18
CA GLY A 118 -24.87 9.02 3.63
C GLY A 118 -24.87 9.03 2.10
N TYR A 119 -26.08 8.90 1.55
CA TYR A 119 -26.38 9.04 0.13
C TYR A 119 -27.75 9.68 -0.02
N SER A 120 -27.81 10.73 -0.79
CA SER A 120 -29.06 11.38 -1.21
C SER A 120 -28.91 11.86 -2.64
N ASP A 121 -29.98 11.80 -3.38
CA ASP A 121 -30.12 12.38 -4.71
C ASP A 121 -30.26 13.92 -4.69
#